data_09fcc00dc14d560dc3afa792a2dac42a
#
_entry.id   09fcc00dc14d560dc3afa792a2dac42a
#
_cell.length_a   1.000
_cell.length_b   1.000
_cell.length_c   1.000
_cell.angle_alpha   90.00
_cell.angle_beta   90.00
_cell.angle_gamma   90.00
#
_symmetry.space_group_name_H-M   'P 1'
#
loop_
_entity.id
_entity.type
_entity.pdbx_description
1 polymer ?
#
loop_
_entity_poly.entity_id
_entity_poly.type
_entity_poly.pdbx_seq_one_letter_code
_entity_poly.pdbx_strand_id
1 'polypeptide(L)'
;MTMNFVAMDFETASRQRHSAVSLGLAIVRDNHLVDEFYTLLKPDSYFDARNTRIHGIREADVEDAPTFPEIWPLIKHFYTPDQLVVAHNAPFDNGVLKATLAHYNLAAAHYLSVDTVRTSRKLYPDLPNHKLNTVAGALHIDLEHHHNALDDTVAAAQILVQQAQTFGVKPIKSFVKLI
;
A
#
# COMPACT_ATOMS: atom_id res chain seq x y z
N MET A 1 7.53 19.97 10.19
CA MET A 1 6.13 19.48 10.30
C MET A 1 6.15 17.97 10.25
N THR A 2 5.46 17.33 11.16
CA THR A 2 5.32 15.89 11.22
C THR A 2 4.12 15.42 10.39
N MET A 3 4.14 14.17 9.95
CA MET A 3 3.07 13.54 9.18
C MET A 3 2.49 12.36 9.96
N ASN A 4 1.17 12.22 9.86
CA ASN A 4 0.40 11.09 10.36
C ASN A 4 -0.33 10.47 9.16
N PHE A 5 -0.12 9.19 8.91
CA PHE A 5 -0.75 8.47 7.81
C PHE A 5 -0.70 6.96 8.02
N VAL A 6 -1.37 6.23 7.15
CA VAL A 6 -1.24 4.78 7.03
C VAL A 6 -0.74 4.48 5.62
N ALA A 7 0.33 3.73 5.49
CA ALA A 7 0.72 3.17 4.20
C ALA A 7 0.03 1.82 3.99
N MET A 8 -0.25 1.46 2.73
CA MET A 8 -0.83 0.17 2.35
C MET A 8 -0.17 -0.38 1.10
N ASP A 9 -0.16 -1.70 1.01
CA ASP A 9 0.20 -2.45 -0.19
C ASP A 9 -0.61 -3.74 -0.27
N PHE A 10 -1.07 -4.09 -1.46
CA PHE A 10 -1.80 -5.31 -1.75
C PHE A 10 -1.07 -6.19 -2.74
N GLU A 11 -1.06 -7.50 -2.50
CA GLU A 11 -0.80 -8.47 -3.55
C GLU A 11 -2.12 -9.11 -4.02
N THR A 12 -2.16 -9.52 -5.30
CA THR A 12 -3.37 -10.08 -5.91
C THR A 12 -3.12 -11.45 -6.52
N ALA A 13 -4.08 -12.39 -6.35
CA ALA A 13 -4.00 -13.74 -6.91
C ALA A 13 -4.04 -13.74 -8.44
N SER A 14 -4.75 -12.78 -9.05
CA SER A 14 -4.99 -12.74 -10.48
C SER A 14 -5.06 -11.29 -11.00
N ARG A 15 -5.38 -11.13 -12.29
CA ARG A 15 -5.65 -9.81 -12.89
C ARG A 15 -6.96 -9.17 -12.44
N GLN A 16 -7.80 -9.91 -11.75
CA GLN A 16 -9.03 -9.38 -11.15
C GLN A 16 -8.65 -8.55 -9.92
N ARG A 17 -9.02 -7.27 -9.90
CA ARG A 17 -8.62 -6.37 -8.81
C ARG A 17 -9.18 -6.75 -7.43
N HIS A 18 -10.30 -7.50 -7.37
CA HIS A 18 -10.86 -8.00 -6.12
C HIS A 18 -10.16 -9.25 -5.57
N SER A 19 -9.11 -9.73 -6.22
CA SER A 19 -8.40 -10.96 -5.85
C SER A 19 -7.25 -10.74 -4.85
N ALA A 20 -7.41 -9.84 -3.87
CA ALA A 20 -6.39 -9.58 -2.86
C ALA A 20 -5.99 -10.87 -2.13
N VAL A 21 -4.69 -11.21 -2.10
CA VAL A 21 -4.12 -12.39 -1.40
C VAL A 21 -3.28 -12.03 -0.20
N SER A 22 -2.83 -10.78 -0.10
CA SER A 22 -2.21 -10.24 1.11
C SER A 22 -2.45 -8.74 1.21
N LEU A 23 -2.35 -8.24 2.43
CA LEU A 23 -2.40 -6.82 2.76
C LEU A 23 -1.34 -6.51 3.81
N GLY A 24 -0.52 -5.51 3.53
CA GLY A 24 0.36 -4.85 4.48
C GLY A 24 -0.15 -3.45 4.82
N LEU A 25 -0.10 -3.07 6.09
CA LEU A 25 -0.32 -1.72 6.58
C LEU A 25 0.84 -1.29 7.47
N ALA A 26 1.29 -0.05 7.32
CA ALA A 26 2.29 0.58 8.17
C ALA A 26 1.73 1.89 8.72
N ILE A 27 1.61 1.98 10.03
CA ILE A 27 1.00 3.10 10.72
C ILE A 27 2.09 4.08 11.15
N VAL A 28 2.04 5.30 10.60
CA VAL A 28 3.01 6.36 10.91
C VAL A 28 2.34 7.45 11.73
N ARG A 29 2.99 7.82 12.84
CA ARG A 29 2.62 8.95 13.70
C ARG A 29 3.85 9.79 13.98
N ASP A 30 3.73 11.10 13.78
CA ASP A 30 4.81 12.06 13.98
C ASP A 30 6.11 11.69 13.24
N ASN A 31 5.98 11.18 12.01
CA ASN A 31 7.06 10.66 11.15
C ASN A 31 7.72 9.35 11.67
N HIS A 32 7.17 8.71 12.67
CA HIS A 32 7.68 7.43 13.17
C HIS A 32 6.71 6.30 12.82
N LEU A 33 7.26 5.19 12.38
CA LEU A 33 6.53 3.93 12.26
C LEU A 33 6.19 3.46 13.69
N VAL A 34 4.91 3.38 14.01
CA VAL A 34 4.44 3.04 15.37
C VAL A 34 3.75 1.68 15.44
N ASP A 35 3.26 1.16 14.32
CA ASP A 35 2.61 -0.13 14.25
C ASP A 35 2.59 -0.67 12.82
N GLU A 36 2.47 -1.98 12.70
CA GLU A 36 2.42 -2.71 11.43
C GLU A 36 1.31 -3.75 11.49
N PHE A 37 0.67 -3.99 10.36
CA PHE A 37 -0.31 -5.06 10.20
C PHE A 37 -0.01 -5.80 8.90
N TYR A 38 0.02 -7.12 8.98
CA TYR A 38 0.13 -7.98 7.80
C TYR A 38 -0.83 -9.16 7.91
N THR A 39 -1.47 -9.51 6.82
CA THR A 39 -2.25 -10.73 6.72
C THR A 39 -2.25 -11.29 5.31
N LEU A 40 -2.21 -12.61 5.21
CA LEU A 40 -2.66 -13.32 4.03
C LEU A 40 -4.19 -13.24 3.97
N LEU A 41 -4.72 -13.34 2.75
CA LEU A 41 -6.16 -13.30 2.48
C LEU A 41 -6.54 -14.47 1.58
N LYS A 42 -7.68 -15.09 1.87
CA LYS A 42 -8.31 -16.05 0.97
C LYS A 42 -9.20 -15.31 -0.02
N PRO A 43 -8.79 -15.15 -1.29
CA PRO A 43 -9.58 -14.44 -2.28
C PRO A 43 -10.70 -15.33 -2.84
N ASP A 44 -11.82 -14.73 -3.22
CA ASP A 44 -12.82 -15.37 -4.09
C ASP A 44 -12.42 -15.17 -5.56
N SER A 45 -11.36 -15.88 -5.97
CA SER A 45 -10.74 -15.75 -7.30
C SER A 45 -9.83 -16.93 -7.59
N TYR A 46 -9.54 -17.14 -8.88
CA TYR A 46 -8.49 -18.05 -9.31
C TYR A 46 -7.10 -17.47 -9.09
N PHE A 47 -6.07 -18.34 -9.06
CA PHE A 47 -4.67 -17.95 -8.97
C PHE A 47 -4.03 -17.95 -10.38
N ASP A 48 -3.45 -16.81 -10.76
CA ASP A 48 -2.67 -16.67 -11.98
C ASP A 48 -1.19 -16.98 -11.68
N ALA A 49 -0.61 -17.92 -12.40
CA ALA A 49 0.79 -18.30 -12.23
C ALA A 49 1.78 -17.14 -12.36
N ARG A 50 1.42 -16.08 -13.11
CA ARG A 50 2.24 -14.88 -13.22
C ARG A 50 2.27 -14.10 -11.89
N ASN A 51 1.13 -13.91 -11.25
CA ASN A 51 1.02 -13.22 -9.97
C ASN A 51 1.75 -14.01 -8.88
N THR A 52 1.48 -15.32 -8.78
CA THR A 52 2.18 -16.22 -7.85
C THR A 52 3.71 -16.18 -8.03
N ARG A 53 4.20 -16.05 -9.27
CA ARG A 53 5.66 -15.95 -9.52
C ARG A 53 6.24 -14.63 -9.00
N ILE A 54 5.44 -13.57 -8.93
CA ILE A 54 5.87 -12.24 -8.48
C ILE A 54 5.98 -12.21 -6.95
N HIS A 55 4.92 -12.57 -6.23
CA HIS A 55 4.85 -12.44 -4.76
C HIS A 55 5.05 -13.78 -4.01
N GLY A 56 5.11 -14.92 -4.70
CA GLY A 56 5.36 -16.22 -4.12
C GLY A 56 4.17 -16.90 -3.45
N ILE A 57 3.05 -16.19 -3.21
CA ILE A 57 1.88 -16.71 -2.50
C ILE A 57 1.09 -17.64 -3.43
N ARG A 58 0.84 -18.88 -2.99
CA ARG A 58 0.08 -19.90 -3.71
C ARG A 58 -1.29 -20.11 -3.07
N GLU A 59 -2.20 -20.71 -3.79
CA GLU A 59 -3.54 -21.03 -3.31
C GLU A 59 -3.53 -21.82 -1.99
N ALA A 60 -2.61 -22.79 -1.87
CA ALA A 60 -2.43 -23.57 -0.64
C ALA A 60 -1.98 -22.73 0.56
N ASP A 61 -1.26 -21.64 0.32
CA ASP A 61 -0.73 -20.80 1.40
C ASP A 61 -1.84 -19.94 2.07
N VAL A 62 -3.00 -19.80 1.41
CA VAL A 62 -4.15 -19.00 1.88
C VAL A 62 -5.40 -19.82 2.17
N GLU A 63 -5.29 -21.16 2.19
CA GLU A 63 -6.44 -22.05 2.38
C GLU A 63 -7.16 -21.77 3.70
N ASP A 64 -6.41 -21.53 4.78
CA ASP A 64 -6.90 -21.20 6.11
C ASP A 64 -6.84 -19.70 6.45
N ALA A 65 -6.49 -18.85 5.47
CA ALA A 65 -6.42 -17.41 5.69
C ALA A 65 -7.82 -16.79 5.78
N PRO A 66 -7.98 -15.69 6.52
CA PRO A 66 -9.26 -14.98 6.57
C PRO A 66 -9.62 -14.41 5.19
N THR A 67 -10.91 -14.26 4.95
CA THR A 67 -11.43 -13.50 3.81
C THR A 67 -11.35 -12.00 4.08
N PHE A 68 -11.43 -11.18 3.03
CA PHE A 68 -11.41 -9.73 3.20
C PHE A 68 -12.56 -9.21 4.08
N PRO A 69 -13.82 -9.68 3.97
CA PRO A 69 -14.91 -9.28 4.86
C PRO A 69 -14.62 -9.53 6.36
N GLU A 70 -13.86 -10.57 6.69
CA GLU A 70 -13.52 -10.88 8.09
C GLU A 70 -12.51 -9.90 8.67
N ILE A 71 -11.58 -9.40 7.88
CA ILE A 71 -10.58 -8.43 8.33
C ILE A 71 -11.04 -6.98 8.22
N TRP A 72 -11.99 -6.67 7.32
CA TRP A 72 -12.42 -5.31 7.06
C TRP A 72 -12.87 -4.54 8.30
N PRO A 73 -13.66 -5.12 9.23
CA PRO A 73 -14.05 -4.44 10.48
C PRO A 73 -12.86 -3.96 11.32
N LEU A 74 -11.73 -4.65 11.24
CA LEU A 74 -10.53 -4.34 12.02
C LEU A 74 -9.76 -3.14 11.45
N ILE A 75 -9.79 -2.96 10.12
CA ILE A 75 -8.95 -1.98 9.42
C ILE A 75 -9.72 -0.79 8.83
N LYS A 76 -11.05 -0.86 8.71
CA LYS A 76 -11.88 0.18 8.06
C LYS A 76 -11.70 1.58 8.66
N HIS A 77 -11.31 1.67 9.93
CA HIS A 77 -11.08 2.95 10.61
C HIS A 77 -9.87 3.71 10.06
N PHE A 78 -9.00 3.06 9.28
CA PHE A 78 -7.90 3.71 8.57
C PHE A 78 -8.33 4.36 7.24
N TYR A 79 -9.57 4.13 6.80
CA TYR A 79 -10.07 4.56 5.48
C TYR A 79 -11.25 5.53 5.63
N THR A 80 -11.02 6.62 6.39
CA THR A 80 -12.00 7.68 6.63
C THR A 80 -11.60 8.98 5.91
N PRO A 81 -12.53 9.93 5.64
CA PRO A 81 -12.27 11.11 4.81
C PRO A 81 -11.16 12.04 5.32
N ASP A 82 -10.81 11.97 6.58
CA ASP A 82 -9.72 12.72 7.22
C ASP A 82 -8.41 11.93 7.32
N GLN A 83 -8.42 10.66 6.97
CA GLN A 83 -7.25 9.78 7.04
C GLN A 83 -6.44 9.86 5.75
N LEU A 84 -5.12 10.07 5.89
CA LEU A 84 -4.19 9.98 4.77
C LEU A 84 -3.70 8.54 4.62
N VAL A 85 -3.92 7.99 3.43
CA VAL A 85 -3.45 6.65 3.02
C VAL A 85 -2.41 6.81 1.91
N VAL A 86 -1.33 6.08 2.03
CA VAL A 86 -0.15 6.17 1.17
C VAL A 86 0.11 4.82 0.52
N ALA A 87 0.49 4.82 -0.76
CA ALA A 87 0.96 3.62 -1.42
C ALA A 87 2.00 3.97 -2.50
N HIS A 88 2.82 3.00 -2.87
CA HIS A 88 3.74 3.15 -4.00
C HIS A 88 3.08 2.64 -5.28
N ASN A 89 2.64 3.53 -6.16
CA ASN A 89 1.71 3.29 -7.25
C ASN A 89 0.25 3.15 -6.76
N ALA A 90 -0.16 4.09 -5.91
CA ALA A 90 -1.47 4.12 -5.24
C ALA A 90 -2.71 3.86 -6.15
N PRO A 91 -2.74 4.15 -7.47
CA PRO A 91 -3.84 3.75 -8.33
C PRO A 91 -4.10 2.24 -8.36
N PHE A 92 -3.07 1.41 -8.15
CA PHE A 92 -3.23 -0.04 -8.06
C PHE A 92 -3.95 -0.40 -6.76
N ASP A 93 -3.43 -0.02 -5.61
CA ASP A 93 -3.96 -0.39 -4.29
C ASP A 93 -5.34 0.19 -4.03
N ASN A 94 -5.55 1.46 -4.39
CA ASN A 94 -6.87 2.09 -4.35
C ASN A 94 -7.88 1.32 -5.22
N GLY A 95 -7.44 0.85 -6.38
CA GLY A 95 -8.26 0.04 -7.29
C GLY A 95 -8.57 -1.35 -6.73
N VAL A 96 -7.61 -2.00 -6.05
CA VAL A 96 -7.81 -3.29 -5.38
C VAL A 96 -8.80 -3.13 -4.24
N LEU A 97 -8.59 -2.17 -3.34
CA LEU A 97 -9.50 -1.91 -2.22
C LEU A 97 -10.93 -1.64 -2.70
N LYS A 98 -11.09 -0.74 -3.67
CA LYS A 98 -12.40 -0.39 -4.24
C LYS A 98 -13.09 -1.62 -4.85
N ALA A 99 -12.37 -2.40 -5.64
CA ALA A 99 -12.95 -3.58 -6.31
C ALA A 99 -13.30 -4.68 -5.31
N THR A 100 -12.47 -4.87 -4.28
CA THR A 100 -12.72 -5.86 -3.22
C THR A 100 -13.94 -5.49 -2.38
N LEU A 101 -14.06 -4.22 -1.95
CA LEU A 101 -15.24 -3.74 -1.24
C LEU A 101 -16.53 -3.94 -2.08
N ALA A 102 -16.48 -3.58 -3.36
CA ALA A 102 -17.62 -3.76 -4.25
C ALA A 102 -17.98 -5.23 -4.47
N HIS A 103 -16.98 -6.11 -4.64
CA HIS A 103 -17.19 -7.55 -4.84
C HIS A 103 -17.93 -8.19 -3.65
N TYR A 104 -17.57 -7.81 -2.43
CA TYR A 104 -18.19 -8.31 -1.21
C TYR A 104 -19.41 -7.50 -0.74
N ASN A 105 -19.93 -6.57 -1.54
CA ASN A 105 -21.05 -5.67 -1.20
C ASN A 105 -20.82 -4.89 0.10
N LEU A 106 -19.59 -4.51 0.38
CA LEU A 106 -19.22 -3.66 1.51
C LEU A 106 -19.32 -2.18 1.11
N ALA A 107 -19.57 -1.31 2.10
CA ALA A 107 -19.65 0.13 1.87
C ALA A 107 -18.32 0.65 1.29
N ALA A 108 -18.42 1.57 0.33
CA ALA A 108 -17.25 2.23 -0.24
C ALA A 108 -16.46 2.99 0.84
N ALA A 109 -15.14 2.93 0.74
CA ALA A 109 -14.23 3.70 1.57
C ALA A 109 -13.96 5.07 0.93
N HIS A 110 -13.84 6.11 1.74
CA HIS A 110 -13.49 7.46 1.32
C HIS A 110 -12.35 7.96 2.20
N TYR A 111 -11.23 8.32 1.59
CA TYR A 111 -10.01 8.73 2.30
C TYR A 111 -9.13 9.61 1.42
N LEU A 112 -8.17 10.28 2.02
CA LEU A 112 -7.13 11.02 1.30
C LEU A 112 -6.04 10.06 0.86
N SER A 113 -5.59 10.14 -0.40
CA SER A 113 -4.56 9.25 -0.95
C SER A 113 -3.35 10.03 -1.48
N VAL A 114 -2.15 9.51 -1.21
CA VAL A 114 -0.88 9.98 -1.80
C VAL A 114 -0.15 8.81 -2.45
N ASP A 115 0.34 9.06 -3.66
CA ASP A 115 1.14 8.13 -4.46
C ASP A 115 2.63 8.51 -4.39
N THR A 116 3.45 7.66 -3.75
CA THR A 116 4.88 7.93 -3.60
C THR A 116 5.66 7.81 -4.92
N VAL A 117 5.15 7.16 -5.95
CA VAL A 117 5.73 7.24 -7.31
C VAL A 117 5.64 8.67 -7.84
N ARG A 118 4.49 9.33 -7.66
CA ARG A 118 4.27 10.69 -8.17
C ARG A 118 5.09 11.71 -7.40
N THR A 119 5.15 11.60 -6.08
CA THR A 119 5.99 12.48 -5.26
C THR A 119 7.47 12.26 -5.58
N SER A 120 7.92 11.01 -5.73
CA SER A 120 9.31 10.69 -6.10
C SER A 120 9.69 11.26 -7.47
N ARG A 121 8.82 11.17 -8.47
CA ARG A 121 9.06 11.78 -9.79
C ARG A 121 9.27 13.30 -9.72
N LYS A 122 8.60 13.95 -8.80
CA LYS A 122 8.72 15.40 -8.60
C LYS A 122 9.95 15.78 -7.80
N LEU A 123 10.26 15.02 -6.74
CA LEU A 123 11.27 15.38 -5.75
C LEU A 123 12.67 14.83 -6.09
N TYR A 124 12.72 13.75 -6.87
CA TYR A 124 13.97 13.09 -7.31
C TYR A 124 13.95 12.83 -8.81
N PRO A 125 13.89 13.91 -9.65
CA PRO A 125 13.72 13.78 -11.11
C PRO A 125 14.87 13.03 -11.80
N ASP A 126 16.06 13.01 -11.19
CA ASP A 126 17.26 12.44 -11.79
C ASP A 126 17.39 10.91 -11.56
N LEU A 127 16.47 10.28 -10.86
CA LEU A 127 16.48 8.82 -10.71
C LEU A 127 16.20 8.12 -12.05
N PRO A 128 16.87 7.00 -12.34
CA PRO A 128 16.70 6.27 -13.62
C PRO A 128 15.27 5.75 -13.83
N ASN A 129 14.57 5.49 -12.76
CA ASN A 129 13.14 5.20 -12.70
C ASN A 129 12.64 5.41 -11.27
N HIS A 130 11.30 5.30 -11.07
CA HIS A 130 10.66 5.49 -9.76
C HIS A 130 9.94 4.23 -9.27
N LYS A 131 10.53 3.06 -9.54
CA LYS A 131 10.09 1.81 -8.92
C LYS A 131 10.45 1.81 -7.43
N LEU A 132 9.71 1.08 -6.63
CA LEU A 132 9.91 1.06 -5.17
C LEU A 132 11.37 0.75 -4.80
N ASN A 133 11.93 -0.31 -5.35
CA ASN A 133 13.32 -0.71 -5.09
C ASN A 133 14.36 0.34 -5.52
N THR A 134 14.11 1.07 -6.61
CA THR A 134 15.02 2.13 -7.07
C THR A 134 14.98 3.33 -6.12
N VAL A 135 13.78 3.75 -5.72
CA VAL A 135 13.61 4.89 -4.80
C VAL A 135 14.12 4.51 -3.40
N ALA A 136 13.77 3.33 -2.90
CA ALA A 136 14.24 2.83 -1.61
C ALA A 136 15.79 2.77 -1.56
N GLY A 137 16.42 2.18 -2.58
CA GLY A 137 17.89 2.13 -2.66
C GLY A 137 18.54 3.50 -2.70
N ALA A 138 17.99 4.46 -3.45
CA ALA A 138 18.51 5.83 -3.51
C ALA A 138 18.39 6.59 -2.17
N LEU A 139 17.42 6.22 -1.35
CA LEU A 139 17.16 6.80 -0.04
C LEU A 139 17.75 5.98 1.11
N HIS A 140 18.52 4.92 0.82
CA HIS A 140 19.09 4.00 1.81
C HIS A 140 18.04 3.38 2.75
N ILE A 141 16.87 3.06 2.18
CA ILE A 141 15.79 2.35 2.87
C ILE A 141 15.96 0.86 2.60
N ASP A 142 15.97 0.06 3.66
CA ASP A 142 16.04 -1.39 3.55
C ASP A 142 14.76 -1.95 2.93
N LEU A 143 14.94 -2.81 1.92
CA LEU A 143 13.87 -3.53 1.23
C LEU A 143 14.40 -4.92 0.87
N GLU A 144 14.39 -5.83 1.84
CA GLU A 144 15.00 -7.17 1.68
C GLU A 144 14.12 -8.10 0.85
N HIS A 145 12.80 -8.05 1.02
CA HIS A 145 11.83 -8.94 0.37
C HIS A 145 10.83 -8.14 -0.47
N HIS A 146 11.30 -7.58 -1.59
CA HIS A 146 10.41 -6.91 -2.54
C HIS A 146 9.32 -7.87 -3.06
N HIS A 147 8.09 -7.38 -3.17
CA HIS A 147 6.84 -8.14 -3.39
C HIS A 147 6.36 -8.93 -2.15
N ASN A 148 6.82 -8.55 -0.97
CA ASN A 148 6.13 -8.82 0.29
C ASN A 148 5.33 -7.57 0.67
N ALA A 149 4.01 -7.69 0.80
CA ALA A 149 3.15 -6.52 1.02
C ALA A 149 3.52 -5.71 2.28
N LEU A 150 4.05 -6.34 3.34
CA LEU A 150 4.50 -5.59 4.52
C LEU A 150 5.79 -4.82 4.25
N ASP A 151 6.82 -5.46 3.68
CA ASP A 151 8.11 -4.82 3.41
C ASP A 151 7.94 -3.67 2.40
N ASP A 152 7.12 -3.86 1.35
CA ASP A 152 6.80 -2.84 0.35
C ASP A 152 6.02 -1.66 0.98
N THR A 153 5.10 -1.95 1.92
CA THR A 153 4.36 -0.94 2.68
C THR A 153 5.27 -0.11 3.58
N VAL A 154 6.17 -0.76 4.33
CA VAL A 154 7.13 -0.08 5.21
C VAL A 154 8.07 0.79 4.38
N ALA A 155 8.57 0.29 3.25
CA ALA A 155 9.43 1.08 2.36
C ALA A 155 8.67 2.30 1.80
N ALA A 156 7.42 2.14 1.36
CA ALA A 156 6.59 3.24 0.88
C ALA A 156 6.35 4.30 1.98
N ALA A 157 6.14 3.88 3.23
CA ALA A 157 6.00 4.76 4.38
C ALA A 157 7.28 5.56 4.63
N GLN A 158 8.43 4.88 4.68
CA GLN A 158 9.73 5.52 4.91
C GLN A 158 10.10 6.49 3.79
N ILE A 159 9.79 6.17 2.54
CA ILE A 159 9.96 7.09 1.39
C ILE A 159 9.21 8.40 1.66
N LEU A 160 7.93 8.34 2.04
CA LEU A 160 7.16 9.57 2.26
C LEU A 160 7.67 10.36 3.47
N VAL A 161 8.05 9.68 4.55
CA VAL A 161 8.65 10.33 5.73
C VAL A 161 9.93 11.07 5.35
N GLN A 162 10.87 10.42 4.63
CA GLN A 162 12.12 11.06 4.20
C GLN A 162 11.86 12.23 3.24
N GLN A 163 10.90 12.10 2.33
CA GLN A 163 10.49 13.21 1.46
C GLN A 163 9.99 14.41 2.26
N ALA A 164 9.15 14.16 3.28
CA ALA A 164 8.62 15.21 4.14
C ALA A 164 9.71 15.87 5.00
N GLN A 165 10.68 15.10 5.47
CA GLN A 165 11.83 15.61 6.24
C GLN A 165 12.77 16.45 5.38
N THR A 166 13.05 16.01 4.15
CA THR A 166 14.00 16.66 3.24
C THR A 166 13.41 17.90 2.56
N PHE A 167 12.19 17.82 2.06
CA PHE A 167 11.58 18.85 1.23
C PHE A 167 10.42 19.60 1.91
N GLY A 168 10.04 19.16 3.10
CA GLY A 168 8.87 19.65 3.80
C GLY A 168 7.56 19.05 3.26
N VAL A 169 6.46 19.29 3.98
CA VAL A 169 5.13 18.72 3.64
C VAL A 169 4.44 19.48 2.49
N LYS A 170 4.80 20.75 2.26
CA LYS A 170 4.15 21.60 1.27
C LYS A 170 4.17 21.03 -0.16
N PRO A 171 5.29 20.52 -0.71
CA PRO A 171 5.30 19.89 -2.04
C PRO A 171 4.43 18.64 -2.12
N ILE A 172 4.34 17.87 -1.02
CA ILE A 172 3.59 16.61 -0.96
C ILE A 172 2.08 16.88 -1.00
N LYS A 173 1.59 17.95 -0.35
CA LYS A 173 0.17 18.31 -0.29
C LYS A 173 -0.50 18.43 -1.67
N SER A 174 0.26 18.86 -2.70
CA SER A 174 -0.25 18.98 -4.06
C SER A 174 -0.60 17.62 -4.72
N PHE A 175 -0.15 16.52 -4.15
CA PHE A 175 -0.41 15.16 -4.63
C PHE A 175 -1.53 14.44 -3.88
N VAL A 176 -2.05 15.04 -2.82
CA VAL A 176 -3.19 14.48 -2.06
C VAL A 176 -4.43 14.50 -2.94
N LYS A 177 -5.13 13.36 -2.97
CA LYS A 177 -6.39 13.18 -3.68
C LYS A 177 -7.43 12.56 -2.76
N LEU A 178 -8.68 12.95 -2.89
CA LEU A 178 -9.81 12.25 -2.28
C LEU A 178 -10.17 11.04 -3.16
N ILE A 179 -10.35 9.88 -2.51
CA ILE A 179 -10.79 8.63 -3.12
C ILE A 179 -12.27 8.39 -2.77
#